data_b46a4fb311b037d81c251d3c7580e9de
#
_entry.id   b46a4fb311b037d81c251d3c7580e9de
#
_cell.length_a   1.000
_cell.length_b   1.000
_cell.length_c   1.000
_cell.angle_alpha   90.00
_cell.angle_beta   90.00
_cell.angle_gamma   90.00
#
_symmetry.space_group_name_H-M   'P 1'
#
loop_
_entity.id
_entity.type
_entity.pdbx_description
1 polymer ?
#
loop_
_entity_poly.entity_id
_entity_poly.type
_entity_poly.pdbx_seq_one_letter_code
_entity_poly.pdbx_strand_id
1 'polypeptide(L)'
;MTRLSVNINKIATLRNSRGGNTPNLLEVTRDLQGYGAQGITIHPRPDQRHIKYNDALALPEVLITEFNIEGNPIPKFIDLVNQIKPDQVTLVPDAENAITSNAGWDTIKDNQFLKEVINEFKSNGIRTSIFIEPDENMVKGAKKIGADRVELYTEAYATSFPQNPKKAILPYLKAAMVANKLEIGINAGHDLNLKNICF
;
A
#
# COMPACT_ATOMS: atom_id res chain seq x y z
N MET A 1 8.96 -14.47 -7.71
CA MET A 1 7.54 -14.73 -8.07
C MET A 1 6.70 -13.60 -7.49
N THR A 2 5.77 -13.04 -8.25
CA THR A 2 4.82 -12.02 -7.79
C THR A 2 3.84 -12.63 -6.79
N ARG A 3 3.53 -11.91 -5.72
CA ARG A 3 2.56 -12.33 -4.68
C ARG A 3 1.31 -11.47 -4.76
N LEU A 4 0.15 -12.05 -4.47
CA LEU A 4 -1.12 -11.37 -4.43
C LEU A 4 -1.43 -10.96 -2.99
N SER A 5 -1.46 -9.65 -2.73
CA SER A 5 -2.06 -9.08 -1.51
C SER A 5 -3.45 -8.52 -1.83
N VAL A 6 -4.44 -8.87 -1.04
CA VAL A 6 -5.83 -8.46 -1.26
C VAL A 6 -6.17 -7.29 -0.36
N ASN A 7 -6.54 -6.15 -0.96
CA ASN A 7 -7.02 -4.98 -0.23
C ASN A 7 -8.50 -5.16 0.15
N ILE A 8 -8.80 -5.11 1.45
CA ILE A 8 -10.16 -5.34 1.99
C ILE A 8 -10.91 -4.06 2.37
N ASN A 9 -10.39 -2.87 1.99
CA ASN A 9 -11.04 -1.59 2.31
C ASN A 9 -12.48 -1.50 1.80
N LYS A 10 -12.76 -2.00 0.58
CA LYS A 10 -14.11 -1.97 -0.02
C LYS A 10 -15.09 -2.86 0.74
N ILE A 11 -14.62 -3.98 1.28
CA ILE A 11 -15.42 -4.86 2.15
C ILE A 11 -15.85 -4.11 3.42
N ALA A 12 -14.90 -3.40 4.05
CA ALA A 12 -15.18 -2.55 5.21
C ALA A 12 -16.14 -1.41 4.89
N THR A 13 -16.02 -0.77 3.71
CA THR A 13 -16.97 0.26 3.25
C THR A 13 -18.38 -0.31 3.16
N LEU A 14 -18.53 -1.50 2.57
CA LEU A 14 -19.84 -2.16 2.45
C LEU A 14 -20.43 -2.47 3.85
N ARG A 15 -19.63 -3.01 4.76
CA ARG A 15 -20.05 -3.24 6.15
C ARG A 15 -20.52 -1.94 6.82
N ASN A 16 -19.74 -0.87 6.69
CA ASN A 16 -20.04 0.40 7.35
C ASN A 16 -21.33 1.04 6.83
N SER A 17 -21.65 0.86 5.53
CA SER A 17 -22.86 1.44 4.93
C SER A 17 -24.16 0.91 5.52
N ARG A 18 -24.12 -0.26 6.19
CA ARG A 18 -25.29 -0.92 6.76
C ARG A 18 -25.37 -0.83 8.29
N GLY A 19 -24.36 -0.26 8.93
CA GLY A 19 -24.34 -0.03 10.39
C GLY A 19 -24.22 -1.29 11.26
N GLY A 20 -23.98 -2.46 10.64
CA GLY A 20 -23.79 -3.74 11.36
C GLY A 20 -22.37 -4.29 11.21
N ASN A 21 -22.23 -5.62 11.31
CA ASN A 21 -20.97 -6.36 11.10
C ASN A 21 -21.06 -7.33 9.91
N THR A 22 -21.81 -6.97 8.88
CA THR A 22 -21.95 -7.77 7.67
C THR A 22 -21.59 -6.93 6.43
N PRO A 23 -20.62 -7.38 5.61
CA PRO A 23 -19.78 -8.58 5.79
C PRO A 23 -18.82 -8.46 6.98
N ASN A 24 -18.57 -9.59 7.68
CA ASN A 24 -17.61 -9.64 8.79
C ASN A 24 -16.17 -9.65 8.24
N LEU A 25 -15.38 -8.66 8.62
CA LEU A 25 -14.01 -8.50 8.08
C LEU A 25 -13.07 -9.65 8.45
N LEU A 26 -13.20 -10.20 9.65
CA LEU A 26 -12.35 -11.32 10.10
C LEU A 26 -12.67 -12.59 9.35
N GLU A 27 -13.97 -12.88 9.13
CA GLU A 27 -14.42 -14.03 8.33
C GLU A 27 -13.95 -13.89 6.88
N VAL A 28 -14.21 -12.74 6.25
CA VAL A 28 -13.74 -12.47 4.87
C VAL A 28 -12.24 -12.60 4.74
N THR A 29 -11.47 -12.16 5.76
CA THR A 29 -10.01 -12.29 5.76
C THR A 29 -9.59 -13.78 5.79
N ARG A 30 -10.23 -14.61 6.60
CA ARG A 30 -9.98 -16.07 6.60
C ARG A 30 -10.29 -16.70 5.24
N ASP A 31 -11.43 -16.34 4.66
CA ASP A 31 -11.88 -16.87 3.37
C ASP A 31 -10.92 -16.51 2.25
N LEU A 32 -10.48 -15.23 2.19
CA LEU A 32 -9.52 -14.77 1.19
C LEU A 32 -8.18 -15.51 1.27
N GLN A 33 -7.68 -15.76 2.47
CA GLN A 33 -6.47 -16.56 2.68
C GLN A 33 -6.69 -18.01 2.25
N GLY A 34 -7.88 -18.57 2.55
CA GLY A 34 -8.30 -19.90 2.07
C GLY A 34 -8.39 -20.00 0.55
N TYR A 35 -8.73 -18.92 -0.13
CA TYR A 35 -8.75 -18.82 -1.60
C TYR A 35 -7.38 -18.57 -2.21
N GLY A 36 -6.32 -18.44 -1.41
CA GLY A 36 -4.95 -18.33 -1.87
C GLY A 36 -4.36 -16.91 -1.88
N ALA A 37 -5.00 -15.94 -1.22
CA ALA A 37 -4.36 -14.65 -0.97
C ALA A 37 -3.06 -14.84 -0.18
N GLN A 38 -1.99 -14.22 -0.65
CA GLN A 38 -0.65 -14.33 -0.06
C GLN A 38 -0.32 -13.13 0.84
N GLY A 39 -1.24 -12.18 0.92
CA GLY A 39 -1.20 -11.04 1.82
C GLY A 39 -2.57 -10.38 1.92
N ILE A 40 -2.76 -9.63 2.98
CA ILE A 40 -3.92 -8.77 3.21
C ILE A 40 -3.42 -7.35 3.37
N THR A 41 -4.06 -6.42 2.66
CA THR A 41 -3.76 -5.00 2.73
C THR A 41 -4.95 -4.23 3.28
N ILE A 42 -4.68 -3.30 4.18
CA ILE A 42 -5.67 -2.36 4.72
C ILE A 42 -5.13 -0.93 4.71
N HIS A 43 -6.06 0.06 4.65
CA HIS A 43 -5.76 1.47 4.79
C HIS A 43 -6.68 2.12 5.83
N PRO A 44 -6.30 2.09 7.13
CA PRO A 44 -7.09 2.73 8.20
C PRO A 44 -6.90 4.26 8.13
N ARG A 45 -7.74 4.93 7.35
CA ARG A 45 -7.72 6.39 7.23
C ARG A 45 -8.12 7.08 8.54
N PRO A 46 -7.68 8.34 8.78
CA PRO A 46 -8.01 9.06 10.02
C PRO A 46 -9.51 9.17 10.29
N ASP A 47 -10.34 9.30 9.26
CA ASP A 47 -11.80 9.38 9.34
C ASP A 47 -12.51 8.03 9.46
N GLN A 48 -11.76 6.92 9.39
CA GLN A 48 -12.26 5.55 9.51
C GLN A 48 -13.45 5.22 8.58
N ARG A 49 -13.51 5.84 7.39
CA ARG A 49 -14.61 5.66 6.42
C ARG A 49 -14.76 4.22 5.92
N HIS A 50 -13.72 3.42 6.00
CA HIS A 50 -13.71 1.98 5.68
C HIS A 50 -13.12 1.17 6.82
N ILE A 51 -11.81 0.91 6.86
CA ILE A 51 -11.15 0.22 7.98
C ILE A 51 -11.19 1.11 9.23
N LYS A 52 -11.73 0.60 10.31
CA LYS A 52 -11.67 1.23 11.64
C LYS A 52 -10.37 0.81 12.34
N TYR A 53 -9.88 1.62 13.27
CA TYR A 53 -8.69 1.24 14.03
C TYR A 53 -8.87 -0.07 14.81
N ASN A 54 -10.08 -0.33 15.32
CA ASN A 54 -10.40 -1.59 15.98
C ASN A 54 -10.34 -2.79 15.02
N ASP A 55 -10.67 -2.61 13.74
CA ASP A 55 -10.50 -3.65 12.74
C ASP A 55 -9.01 -3.97 12.54
N ALA A 56 -8.18 -2.92 12.41
CA ALA A 56 -6.75 -3.08 12.22
C ALA A 56 -6.10 -3.82 13.40
N LEU A 57 -6.55 -3.55 14.64
CA LEU A 57 -6.08 -4.23 15.85
C LEU A 57 -6.54 -5.68 15.97
N ALA A 58 -7.72 -6.01 15.42
CA ALA A 58 -8.29 -7.36 15.51
C ALA A 58 -7.79 -8.30 14.38
N LEU A 59 -7.43 -7.76 13.23
CA LEU A 59 -7.00 -8.57 12.08
C LEU A 59 -5.83 -9.53 12.35
N PRO A 60 -4.79 -9.16 13.13
CA PRO A 60 -3.69 -10.08 13.46
C PRO A 60 -4.13 -11.42 14.06
N GLU A 61 -5.28 -11.49 14.74
CA GLU A 61 -5.79 -12.73 15.33
C GLU A 61 -6.14 -13.82 14.30
N VAL A 62 -6.38 -13.41 13.03
CA VAL A 62 -6.83 -14.33 11.97
C VAL A 62 -5.87 -14.40 10.79
N LEU A 63 -4.82 -13.57 10.80
CA LEU A 63 -3.85 -13.53 9.70
C LEU A 63 -2.83 -14.65 9.81
N ILE A 64 -2.65 -15.36 8.70
CA ILE A 64 -1.62 -16.39 8.49
C ILE A 64 -0.74 -16.09 7.26
N THR A 65 -1.01 -14.97 6.59
CA THR A 65 -0.29 -14.46 5.42
C THR A 65 0.25 -13.07 5.70
N GLU A 66 1.01 -12.49 4.76
CA GLU A 66 1.63 -11.17 4.91
C GLU A 66 0.58 -10.07 5.20
N PHE A 67 0.84 -9.25 6.19
CA PHE A 67 -0.01 -8.11 6.56
C PHE A 67 0.64 -6.79 6.15
N ASN A 68 -0.05 -6.01 5.30
CA ASN A 68 0.37 -4.67 4.89
C ASN A 68 -0.64 -3.62 5.37
N ILE A 69 -0.14 -2.58 6.03
CA ILE A 69 -0.95 -1.43 6.47
C ILE A 69 -0.50 -0.20 5.69
N GLU A 70 -1.43 0.44 4.98
CA GLU A 70 -1.19 1.67 4.22
C GLU A 70 -1.65 2.88 5.01
N GLY A 71 -0.95 4.01 4.87
CA GLY A 71 -1.43 5.27 5.41
C GLY A 71 -0.42 6.40 5.41
N ASN A 72 -0.93 7.61 5.71
CA ASN A 72 -0.10 8.78 5.94
C ASN A 72 0.54 8.68 7.32
N PRO A 73 1.86 8.84 7.45
CA PRO A 73 2.61 8.72 8.70
C PRO A 73 2.39 9.91 9.66
N ILE A 74 1.13 10.20 9.98
CA ILE A 74 0.76 11.06 11.10
C ILE A 74 0.98 10.33 12.44
N PRO A 75 1.18 11.01 13.57
CA PRO A 75 1.51 10.36 14.84
C PRO A 75 0.59 9.20 15.20
N LYS A 76 -0.72 9.40 15.08
CA LYS A 76 -1.73 8.36 15.38
C LYS A 76 -1.59 7.10 14.49
N PHE A 77 -1.19 7.26 13.23
CA PHE A 77 -0.94 6.15 12.34
C PHE A 77 0.35 5.41 12.72
N ILE A 78 1.40 6.16 13.04
CA ILE A 78 2.68 5.60 13.50
C ILE A 78 2.48 4.78 14.78
N ASP A 79 1.74 5.30 15.76
CA ASP A 79 1.40 4.60 16.98
C ASP A 79 0.65 3.29 16.71
N LEU A 80 -0.37 3.33 15.83
CA LEU A 80 -1.13 2.15 15.43
C LEU A 80 -0.25 1.07 14.80
N VAL A 81 0.61 1.46 13.84
CA VAL A 81 1.51 0.53 13.15
C VAL A 81 2.54 -0.06 14.10
N ASN A 82 3.11 0.74 15.00
CA ASN A 82 4.05 0.28 16.03
C ASN A 82 3.40 -0.66 17.05
N GLN A 83 2.13 -0.48 17.34
CA GLN A 83 1.36 -1.39 18.21
C GLN A 83 1.08 -2.73 17.53
N ILE A 84 0.67 -2.71 16.26
CA ILE A 84 0.29 -3.91 15.49
C ILE A 84 1.52 -4.70 15.04
N LYS A 85 2.59 -4.01 14.61
CA LYS A 85 3.80 -4.56 14.00
C LYS A 85 3.50 -5.48 12.80
N PRO A 86 2.88 -4.92 11.74
CA PRO A 86 2.60 -5.69 10.53
C PRO A 86 3.90 -6.11 9.83
N ASP A 87 3.82 -7.06 8.90
CA ASP A 87 4.97 -7.44 8.06
C ASP A 87 5.47 -6.26 7.21
N GLN A 88 4.55 -5.40 6.75
CA GLN A 88 4.86 -4.24 5.95
C GLN A 88 3.97 -3.04 6.30
N VAL A 89 4.55 -1.86 6.21
CA VAL A 89 3.82 -0.59 6.14
C VAL A 89 4.08 0.08 4.79
N THR A 90 3.03 0.58 4.13
CA THR A 90 3.14 1.40 2.91
C THR A 90 2.79 2.85 3.23
N LEU A 91 3.76 3.75 3.08
CA LEU A 91 3.59 5.18 3.35
C LEU A 91 2.92 5.87 2.16
N VAL A 92 1.78 6.51 2.40
CA VAL A 92 0.97 7.21 1.39
C VAL A 92 0.79 8.67 1.81
N PRO A 93 0.99 9.68 0.92
CA PRO A 93 0.94 11.10 1.28
C PRO A 93 -0.48 11.68 1.37
N ASP A 94 -1.48 10.87 1.66
CA ASP A 94 -2.88 11.29 1.65
C ASP A 94 -3.16 12.37 2.69
N ALA A 95 -3.70 13.51 2.25
CA ALA A 95 -4.28 14.48 3.17
C ALA A 95 -5.51 13.88 3.87
N GLU A 96 -5.81 14.34 5.08
CA GLU A 96 -6.94 13.82 5.89
C GLU A 96 -8.28 13.85 5.14
N ASN A 97 -8.49 14.88 4.30
CA ASN A 97 -9.70 15.08 3.52
C ASN A 97 -9.64 14.51 2.09
N ALA A 98 -8.54 13.87 1.68
CA ALA A 98 -8.44 13.27 0.36
C ALA A 98 -9.47 12.14 0.18
N ILE A 99 -10.15 12.08 -0.97
CA ILE A 99 -11.12 11.01 -1.27
C ILE A 99 -10.40 9.69 -1.56
N THR A 100 -9.34 9.77 -2.36
CA THR A 100 -8.45 8.66 -2.72
C THR A 100 -7.01 9.16 -2.74
N SER A 101 -6.04 8.25 -2.72
CA SER A 101 -4.65 8.59 -3.00
C SER A 101 -4.55 9.11 -4.44
N ASN A 102 -4.06 10.31 -4.62
CA ASN A 102 -4.00 11.01 -5.92
C ASN A 102 -2.60 11.51 -6.29
N ALA A 103 -1.61 11.21 -5.48
CA ALA A 103 -0.19 11.53 -5.73
C ALA A 103 0.70 10.61 -4.90
N GLY A 104 1.91 10.32 -5.41
CA GLY A 104 2.97 9.68 -4.66
C GLY A 104 3.79 10.65 -3.83
N TRP A 105 4.61 10.16 -2.91
CA TRP A 105 5.59 10.94 -2.19
C TRP A 105 6.67 11.50 -3.11
N ASP A 106 7.08 12.74 -2.88
CA ASP A 106 8.32 13.29 -3.40
C ASP A 106 9.48 12.88 -2.49
N THR A 107 10.14 11.77 -2.81
CA THR A 107 11.22 11.19 -2.00
C THR A 107 12.49 12.05 -1.96
N ILE A 108 12.57 13.11 -2.76
CA ILE A 108 13.69 14.07 -2.77
C ILE A 108 13.36 15.24 -1.84
N LYS A 109 12.18 15.83 -2.00
CA LYS A 109 11.72 16.97 -1.20
C LYS A 109 11.47 16.57 0.25
N ASP A 110 10.77 15.45 0.46
CA ASP A 110 10.34 14.99 1.78
C ASP A 110 11.34 14.01 2.42
N ASN A 111 12.59 13.96 1.91
CA ASN A 111 13.57 12.93 2.25
C ASN A 111 13.87 12.83 3.75
N GLN A 112 14.00 13.94 4.45
CA GLN A 112 14.36 13.94 5.87
C GLN A 112 13.23 13.34 6.70
N PHE A 113 12.01 13.80 6.51
CA PHE A 113 10.82 13.27 7.19
C PHE A 113 10.61 11.78 6.94
N LEU A 114 10.63 11.38 5.66
CA LEU A 114 10.45 9.99 5.28
C LEU A 114 11.54 9.08 5.87
N LYS A 115 12.79 9.55 5.89
CA LYS A 115 13.91 8.80 6.47
C LYS A 115 13.73 8.56 7.97
N GLU A 116 13.25 9.56 8.72
CA GLU A 116 12.97 9.43 10.15
C GLU A 116 11.88 8.39 10.41
N VAL A 117 10.77 8.47 9.70
CA VAL A 117 9.65 7.52 9.78
C VAL A 117 10.08 6.09 9.40
N ILE A 118 10.83 5.94 8.29
CA ILE A 118 11.35 4.64 7.85
C ILE A 118 12.25 4.02 8.92
N ASN A 119 13.16 4.80 9.49
CA ASN A 119 14.07 4.31 10.53
C ASN A 119 13.30 3.84 11.77
N GLU A 120 12.24 4.56 12.16
CA GLU A 120 11.39 4.16 13.27
C GLU A 120 10.72 2.80 13.01
N PHE A 121 10.06 2.61 11.86
CA PHE A 121 9.43 1.33 11.54
C PHE A 121 10.45 0.20 11.40
N LYS A 122 11.59 0.45 10.79
CA LYS A 122 12.66 -0.55 10.67
C LYS A 122 13.24 -0.95 12.01
N SER A 123 13.36 -0.03 12.97
CA SER A 123 13.81 -0.36 14.34
C SER A 123 12.83 -1.28 15.07
N ASN A 124 11.56 -1.29 14.66
CA ASN A 124 10.51 -2.19 15.14
C ASN A 124 10.39 -3.49 14.30
N GLY A 125 11.30 -3.72 13.33
CA GLY A 125 11.29 -4.91 12.49
C GLY A 125 10.25 -4.89 11.36
N ILE A 126 9.66 -3.73 11.05
CA ILE A 126 8.62 -3.58 10.04
C ILE A 126 9.26 -3.21 8.69
N ARG A 127 8.94 -3.96 7.63
CA ARG A 127 9.35 -3.65 6.27
C ARG A 127 8.62 -2.40 5.77
N THR A 128 9.34 -1.50 5.10
CA THR A 128 8.79 -0.24 4.63
C THR A 128 8.64 -0.20 3.11
N SER A 129 7.48 0.26 2.65
CA SER A 129 7.17 0.57 1.26
C SER A 129 6.74 2.02 1.14
N ILE A 130 7.09 2.69 0.04
CA ILE A 130 6.70 4.09 -0.21
C ILE A 130 5.91 4.16 -1.49
N PHE A 131 4.72 4.77 -1.42
CA PHE A 131 3.86 5.05 -2.56
C PHE A 131 4.42 6.24 -3.35
N ILE A 132 4.78 6.01 -4.63
CA ILE A 132 5.45 6.99 -5.50
C ILE A 132 4.89 6.95 -6.92
N GLU A 133 5.07 8.06 -7.63
CA GLU A 133 4.91 8.08 -9.08
C GLU A 133 5.96 7.16 -9.74
N PRO A 134 5.67 6.59 -10.95
CA PRO A 134 6.59 5.73 -11.69
C PRO A 134 7.73 6.55 -12.32
N ASP A 135 8.52 7.23 -11.47
CA ASP A 135 9.65 8.08 -11.84
C ASP A 135 10.96 7.49 -11.31
N GLU A 136 11.98 7.49 -12.16
CA GLU A 136 13.30 6.93 -11.83
C GLU A 136 13.99 7.64 -10.66
N ASN A 137 13.78 8.97 -10.52
CA ASN A 137 14.40 9.73 -9.44
C ASN A 137 13.68 9.48 -8.11
N MET A 138 12.35 9.27 -8.15
CA MET A 138 11.58 8.88 -6.97
C MET A 138 12.04 7.52 -6.46
N VAL A 139 12.28 6.55 -7.33
CA VAL A 139 12.86 5.24 -6.96
C VAL A 139 14.25 5.39 -6.33
N LYS A 140 15.14 6.21 -6.94
CA LYS A 140 16.48 6.48 -6.39
C LYS A 140 16.40 7.15 -5.01
N GLY A 141 15.49 8.11 -4.87
CA GLY A 141 15.21 8.79 -3.60
C GLY A 141 14.74 7.80 -2.53
N ALA A 142 13.79 6.92 -2.85
CA ALA A 142 13.30 5.88 -1.95
C ALA A 142 14.43 4.95 -1.44
N LYS A 143 15.33 4.52 -2.32
CA LYS A 143 16.52 3.76 -1.92
C LYS A 143 17.43 4.53 -0.97
N LYS A 144 17.68 5.81 -1.28
CA LYS A 144 18.58 6.67 -0.50
C LYS A 144 18.07 6.91 0.94
N ILE A 145 16.76 7.01 1.12
CA ILE A 145 16.14 7.17 2.45
C ILE A 145 15.94 5.85 3.18
N GLY A 146 16.30 4.73 2.57
CA GLY A 146 16.33 3.41 3.21
C GLY A 146 15.04 2.59 3.09
N ALA A 147 14.12 2.95 2.19
CA ALA A 147 12.93 2.13 1.94
C ALA A 147 13.30 0.73 1.40
N ASP A 148 12.56 -0.28 1.82
CA ASP A 148 12.76 -1.67 1.38
C ASP A 148 12.05 -1.92 0.04
N ARG A 149 10.92 -1.21 -0.18
CA ARG A 149 10.09 -1.31 -1.38
C ARG A 149 9.62 0.06 -1.84
N VAL A 150 9.16 0.12 -3.06
CA VAL A 150 8.31 1.19 -3.60
C VAL A 150 6.99 0.58 -4.06
N GLU A 151 5.92 1.33 -3.89
CA GLU A 151 4.64 1.03 -4.53
C GLU A 151 4.40 2.05 -5.64
N LEU A 152 4.31 1.58 -6.88
CA LEU A 152 4.12 2.43 -8.03
C LEU A 152 2.64 2.81 -8.18
N TYR A 153 2.34 4.10 -8.25
CA TYR A 153 0.99 4.60 -8.50
C TYR A 153 0.56 4.27 -9.94
N THR A 154 -0.43 3.42 -10.09
CA THR A 154 -0.81 2.80 -11.35
C THR A 154 -2.07 3.38 -12.02
N GLU A 155 -2.64 4.47 -11.50
CA GLU A 155 -3.82 5.11 -12.10
C GLU A 155 -3.57 5.60 -13.53
N ALA A 156 -2.45 6.29 -13.77
CA ALA A 156 -2.09 6.77 -15.10
C ALA A 156 -1.92 5.62 -16.11
N TYR A 157 -1.40 4.48 -15.67
CA TYR A 157 -1.38 3.26 -16.47
C TYR A 157 -2.78 2.77 -16.78
N ALA A 158 -3.62 2.59 -15.77
CA ALA A 158 -4.97 2.05 -15.92
C ALA A 158 -5.84 2.93 -16.83
N THR A 159 -5.73 4.25 -16.70
CA THR A 159 -6.47 5.23 -17.51
C THR A 159 -6.01 5.25 -18.96
N SER A 160 -4.69 5.15 -19.20
CA SER A 160 -4.13 5.20 -20.57
C SER A 160 -4.14 3.84 -21.28
N PHE A 161 -4.28 2.75 -20.53
CA PHE A 161 -4.22 1.38 -21.03
C PHE A 161 -5.17 1.11 -22.19
N PRO A 162 -6.47 1.50 -22.16
CA PRO A 162 -7.39 1.21 -23.25
C PRO A 162 -6.99 1.84 -24.58
N GLN A 163 -6.27 2.98 -24.56
CA GLN A 163 -5.87 3.70 -25.77
C GLN A 163 -4.55 3.16 -26.33
N ASN A 164 -3.55 2.93 -25.47
CA ASN A 164 -2.23 2.46 -25.89
C ASN A 164 -1.48 1.74 -24.77
N PRO A 165 -1.70 0.43 -24.57
CA PRO A 165 -1.06 -0.35 -23.51
C PRO A 165 0.47 -0.26 -23.54
N LYS A 166 1.07 -0.32 -24.73
CA LYS A 166 2.55 -0.28 -24.89
C LYS A 166 3.13 1.06 -24.43
N LYS A 167 2.45 2.17 -24.69
CA LYS A 167 2.88 3.48 -24.24
C LYS A 167 2.62 3.66 -22.74
N ALA A 168 1.48 3.18 -22.25
CA ALA A 168 1.07 3.30 -20.86
C ALA A 168 2.06 2.64 -19.88
N ILE A 169 2.65 1.48 -20.27
CA ILE A 169 3.57 0.72 -19.40
C ILE A 169 5.00 1.30 -19.35
N LEU A 170 5.42 2.15 -20.31
CA LEU A 170 6.81 2.58 -20.42
C LEU A 170 7.40 3.25 -19.16
N PRO A 171 6.71 4.19 -18.47
CA PRO A 171 7.24 4.77 -17.24
C PRO A 171 7.48 3.71 -16.16
N TYR A 172 6.59 2.74 -16.05
CA TYR A 172 6.66 1.66 -15.08
C TYR A 172 7.82 0.71 -15.35
N LEU A 173 8.07 0.37 -16.62
CA LEU A 173 9.23 -0.43 -17.02
C LEU A 173 10.54 0.28 -16.66
N LYS A 174 10.66 1.59 -16.90
CA LYS A 174 11.84 2.37 -16.53
C LYS A 174 12.05 2.40 -15.02
N ALA A 175 11.00 2.70 -14.26
CA ALA A 175 11.04 2.69 -12.80
C ALA A 175 11.42 1.29 -12.26
N ALA A 176 10.84 0.23 -12.82
CA ALA A 176 11.14 -1.15 -12.44
C ALA A 176 12.59 -1.56 -12.75
N MET A 177 13.14 -1.14 -13.88
CA MET A 177 14.56 -1.38 -14.22
C MET A 177 15.50 -0.70 -13.21
N VAL A 178 15.20 0.53 -12.81
CA VAL A 178 15.98 1.24 -11.78
C VAL A 178 15.82 0.56 -10.42
N ALA A 179 14.61 0.19 -10.04
CA ALA A 179 14.36 -0.51 -8.78
C ALA A 179 15.13 -1.85 -8.70
N ASN A 180 15.11 -2.63 -9.79
CA ASN A 180 15.86 -3.89 -9.87
C ASN A 180 17.37 -3.66 -9.74
N LYS A 181 17.93 -2.65 -10.45
CA LYS A 181 19.36 -2.30 -10.36
C LYS A 181 19.77 -1.86 -8.95
N LEU A 182 18.88 -1.23 -8.23
CA LEU A 182 19.11 -0.74 -6.86
C LEU A 182 18.74 -1.78 -5.79
N GLU A 183 18.26 -2.96 -6.18
CA GLU A 183 17.80 -4.00 -5.27
C GLU A 183 16.75 -3.46 -4.27
N ILE A 184 15.76 -2.72 -4.78
CA ILE A 184 14.59 -2.29 -4.04
C ILE A 184 13.35 -3.03 -4.56
N GLY A 185 12.52 -3.56 -3.67
CA GLY A 185 11.32 -4.30 -4.04
C GLY A 185 10.25 -3.40 -4.69
N ILE A 186 9.35 -3.99 -5.45
CA ILE A 186 8.26 -3.26 -6.12
C ILE A 186 6.92 -3.84 -5.69
N ASN A 187 5.97 -2.96 -5.39
CA ASN A 187 4.55 -3.22 -5.28
C ASN A 187 3.81 -2.40 -6.34
N ALA A 188 2.64 -2.87 -6.74
CA ALA A 188 1.73 -2.15 -7.63
C ALA A 188 0.31 -2.64 -7.36
N GLY A 189 -0.68 -1.74 -7.37
CA GLY A 189 -2.04 -2.16 -7.02
C GLY A 189 -3.15 -1.22 -7.45
N HIS A 190 -2.97 0.08 -7.36
CA HIS A 190 -4.02 1.07 -7.59
C HIS A 190 -4.60 0.96 -9.01
N ASP A 191 -5.94 0.82 -9.15
CA ASP A 191 -6.68 0.73 -10.42
C ASP A 191 -6.35 -0.48 -11.33
N LEU A 192 -5.55 -1.43 -10.85
CA LEU A 192 -5.31 -2.66 -11.59
C LEU A 192 -6.55 -3.57 -11.57
N ASN A 193 -6.79 -4.26 -12.67
CA ASN A 193 -7.90 -5.17 -12.84
C ASN A 193 -7.55 -6.30 -13.84
N LEU A 194 -8.45 -7.28 -14.01
CA LEU A 194 -8.22 -8.45 -14.87
C LEU A 194 -7.95 -8.11 -16.35
N LYS A 195 -8.28 -6.90 -16.82
CA LYS A 195 -8.05 -6.50 -18.24
C LYS A 195 -6.65 -5.93 -18.45
N ASN A 196 -6.06 -5.31 -17.41
CA ASN A 196 -4.78 -4.60 -17.54
C ASN A 196 -3.61 -5.24 -16.77
N ILE A 197 -3.87 -6.18 -15.86
CA ILE A 197 -2.82 -6.79 -15.04
C ILE A 197 -1.95 -7.80 -15.79
N CYS A 198 -2.45 -8.38 -16.88
CA CYS A 198 -1.75 -9.43 -17.63
C CYS A 198 -0.88 -8.89 -18.78
N PHE A 199 -0.74 -7.57 -18.93
CA PHE A 199 0.06 -6.93 -19.98
C PHE A 199 1.51 -6.66 -19.47
#